data_ce63c65daefe40535e9c66bab34ce3fc
#
_entry.id   ce63c65daefe40535e9c66bab34ce3fc
#
_cell.length_a   1.000
_cell.length_b   1.000
_cell.length_c   1.000
_cell.angle_alpha   90.00
_cell.angle_beta   90.00
_cell.angle_gamma   90.00
#
_symmetry.space_group_name_H-M   'P 1'
#
loop_
_entity.id
_entity.type
_entity.pdbx_description
1 polymer ?
#
loop_
_entity_poly.entity_id
_entity_poly.type
_entity_poly.pdbx_seq_one_letter_code
_entity_poly.pdbx_strand_id
1 'polypeptide(L)'
;MPLIIPKELPAYGELSRENVFVMHQQRAQTQQIRPLRILILNLMPTKIVTETQLARLLANSPLQVQLTFLQTKTHDTTHTPQEHMKAFYKTFDAVRNERFDGMIITGAPIEDLDYEDVDYWHELCEIMDYSRENVYSTIHLCWGALAGLYYHFGVRKVHLPEKMFGVFEHRVVRPSNPLVRGFDEVFYAPHSRWAGLNRADIDAAPELRMLAESDVAGPMLLSTESGRQIFVIGHPEYDKYTLDAEYRRDVKAGKEIHVPVNYYPDDDPNKDPIFRWRAHAHLLYTNWLNYYVYQNTPYDLDDLEAVVDPPRT
;
A
#
# COMPACT_ATOMS: atom_id res chain seq x y z
N MET A 1 -1.99 18.50 10.87
CA MET A 1 -0.56 18.80 10.85
C MET A 1 0.01 18.25 9.56
N PRO A 2 1.14 18.76 9.01
CA PRO A 2 1.49 18.49 7.62
C PRO A 2 2.30 17.22 7.41
N LEU A 3 2.21 16.68 6.19
CA LEU A 3 3.13 15.70 5.66
C LEU A 3 4.50 16.35 5.42
N ILE A 4 5.58 15.70 5.88
CA ILE A 4 6.95 16.16 5.68
C ILE A 4 7.57 15.39 4.51
N ILE A 5 7.82 16.10 3.43
CA ILE A 5 8.48 15.58 2.21
C ILE A 5 9.46 16.62 1.66
N PRO A 6 10.46 16.21 0.87
CA PRO A 6 11.35 17.14 0.19
C PRO A 6 10.59 18.11 -0.71
N LYS A 7 11.00 19.38 -0.74
CA LYS A 7 10.35 20.41 -1.56
C LYS A 7 10.47 20.10 -3.07
N GLU A 8 11.54 19.45 -3.45
CA GLU A 8 11.88 19.05 -4.82
C GLU A 8 11.13 17.79 -5.28
N LEU A 9 10.50 17.07 -4.36
CA LEU A 9 9.69 15.90 -4.72
C LEU A 9 8.47 16.35 -5.54
N PRO A 10 8.16 15.76 -6.71
CA PRO A 10 7.00 16.13 -7.53
C PRO A 10 5.68 16.16 -6.75
N ALA A 11 5.48 15.21 -5.84
CA ALA A 11 4.31 15.16 -4.96
C ALA A 11 4.11 16.45 -4.14
N TYR A 12 5.18 17.20 -3.77
CA TYR A 12 5.06 18.46 -3.04
C TYR A 12 4.27 19.51 -3.83
N GLY A 13 4.58 19.65 -5.11
CA GLY A 13 3.88 20.58 -5.99
C GLY A 13 2.44 20.19 -6.28
N GLU A 14 2.18 18.91 -6.51
CA GLU A 14 0.83 18.37 -6.76
C GLU A 14 -0.07 18.60 -5.56
N LEU A 15 0.35 18.14 -4.39
CA LEU A 15 -0.41 18.27 -3.14
C LEU A 15 -0.65 19.74 -2.76
N SER A 16 0.33 20.61 -2.99
CA SER A 16 0.14 22.06 -2.75
C SER A 16 -0.94 22.66 -3.67
N ARG A 17 -1.04 22.22 -4.93
CA ARG A 17 -2.10 22.64 -5.86
C ARG A 17 -3.48 22.13 -5.46
N GLU A 18 -3.54 20.96 -4.81
CA GLU A 18 -4.76 20.37 -4.25
C GLU A 18 -5.17 20.98 -2.89
N ASN A 19 -4.47 22.01 -2.41
CA ASN A 19 -4.63 22.60 -1.07
C ASN A 19 -4.39 21.60 0.08
N VAL A 20 -3.60 20.54 -0.15
CA VAL A 20 -3.12 19.65 0.88
C VAL A 20 -1.89 20.27 1.54
N PHE A 21 -1.92 20.40 2.86
CA PHE A 21 -0.81 21.04 3.58
C PHE A 21 0.40 20.10 3.69
N VAL A 22 1.47 20.46 2.97
CA VAL A 22 2.78 19.79 3.02
C VAL A 22 3.84 20.71 3.61
N MET A 23 4.85 20.13 4.24
CA MET A 23 5.94 20.84 4.91
C MET A 23 7.29 20.29 4.45
N HIS A 24 8.27 21.17 4.27
CA HIS A 24 9.66 20.73 4.08
C HIS A 24 10.37 20.50 5.42
N GLN A 25 11.42 19.69 5.40
CA GLN A 25 12.12 19.23 6.60
C GLN A 25 12.64 20.36 7.50
N GLN A 26 13.18 21.43 6.93
CA GLN A 26 13.71 22.57 7.72
C GLN A 26 12.61 23.23 8.58
N ARG A 27 11.40 23.38 8.06
CA ARG A 27 10.27 23.92 8.83
C ARG A 27 9.83 22.96 9.94
N ALA A 28 9.84 21.65 9.67
CA ALA A 28 9.48 20.64 10.65
C ALA A 28 10.42 20.65 11.88
N GLN A 29 11.72 20.84 11.65
CA GLN A 29 12.74 20.89 12.71
C GLN A 29 12.57 22.09 13.68
N THR A 30 11.81 23.12 13.28
CA THR A 30 11.49 24.24 14.17
C THR A 30 10.31 23.95 15.10
N GLN A 31 9.65 22.82 14.97
CA GLN A 31 8.51 22.40 15.78
C GLN A 31 8.95 21.32 16.78
N GLN A 32 8.55 21.47 18.04
CA GLN A 32 8.81 20.48 19.10
C GLN A 32 7.79 19.32 19.03
N ILE A 33 7.73 18.64 17.88
CA ILE A 33 6.82 17.53 17.63
C ILE A 33 7.63 16.39 17.00
N ARG A 34 7.51 15.20 17.58
CA ARG A 34 8.07 14.00 16.96
C ARG A 34 7.17 13.59 15.81
N PRO A 35 7.64 13.65 14.55
CA PRO A 35 6.86 13.16 13.41
C PRO A 35 6.81 11.63 13.41
N LEU A 36 5.72 11.07 12.92
CA LEU A 36 5.66 9.65 12.59
C LEU A 36 6.54 9.36 11.37
N ARG A 37 7.46 8.42 11.50
CA ARG A 37 8.39 8.03 10.46
C ARG A 37 7.80 6.87 9.66
N ILE A 38 7.43 7.12 8.41
CA ILE A 38 6.84 6.11 7.51
C ILE A 38 7.83 5.77 6.40
N LEU A 39 8.19 4.49 6.31
CA LEU A 39 9.01 3.93 5.24
C LEU A 39 8.10 3.41 4.11
N ILE A 40 8.41 3.73 2.86
CA ILE A 40 7.66 3.25 1.70
C ILE A 40 8.59 2.49 0.76
N LEU A 41 8.48 1.17 0.74
CA LEU A 41 9.09 0.34 -0.31
C LEU A 41 8.22 0.42 -1.56
N ASN A 42 8.67 1.18 -2.54
CA ASN A 42 7.91 1.42 -3.76
C ASN A 42 8.42 0.49 -4.88
N LEU A 43 7.68 -0.60 -5.11
CA LEU A 43 7.97 -1.60 -6.14
C LEU A 43 7.27 -1.28 -7.49
N MET A 44 6.39 -0.25 -7.51
CA MET A 44 5.67 0.14 -8.72
C MET A 44 6.63 0.70 -9.78
N PRO A 45 6.40 0.42 -11.08
CA PRO A 45 7.20 1.00 -12.16
C PRO A 45 6.97 2.52 -12.30
N THR A 46 5.74 2.99 -12.04
CA THR A 46 5.35 4.42 -12.09
C THR A 46 5.56 5.08 -10.73
N LYS A 47 6.80 5.10 -10.22
CA LYS A 47 7.12 5.52 -8.84
C LYS A 47 6.58 6.90 -8.49
N ILE A 48 6.77 7.91 -9.33
CA ILE A 48 6.33 9.30 -9.08
C ILE A 48 4.80 9.40 -8.88
N VAL A 49 4.04 8.63 -9.65
CA VAL A 49 2.57 8.58 -9.50
C VAL A 49 2.20 7.97 -8.15
N THR A 50 2.79 6.82 -7.82
CA THR A 50 2.56 6.10 -6.56
C THR A 50 2.97 6.93 -5.34
N GLU A 51 4.09 7.64 -5.41
CA GLU A 51 4.52 8.61 -4.38
C GLU A 51 3.42 9.63 -4.08
N THR A 52 2.87 10.25 -5.14
CA THR A 52 1.83 11.27 -5.01
C THR A 52 0.54 10.69 -4.44
N GLN A 53 0.13 9.51 -4.89
CA GLN A 53 -1.07 8.81 -4.41
C GLN A 53 -0.98 8.49 -2.92
N LEU A 54 0.12 7.86 -2.49
CA LEU A 54 0.33 7.52 -1.07
C LEU A 54 0.52 8.77 -0.20
N ALA A 55 1.27 9.75 -0.68
CA ALA A 55 1.47 11.01 0.04
C ALA A 55 0.14 11.74 0.28
N ARG A 56 -0.78 11.75 -0.70
CA ARG A 56 -2.10 12.35 -0.56
C ARG A 56 -2.93 11.69 0.54
N LEU A 57 -2.92 10.35 0.62
CA LEU A 57 -3.66 9.61 1.64
C LEU A 57 -3.07 9.81 3.04
N LEU A 58 -1.73 9.78 3.16
CA LEU A 58 -1.04 9.98 4.42
C LEU A 58 -1.10 11.44 4.94
N ALA A 59 -1.26 12.40 4.04
CA ALA A 59 -1.43 13.82 4.40
C ALA A 59 -2.81 14.15 4.99
N ASN A 60 -3.81 13.28 4.82
CA ASN A 60 -5.15 13.48 5.35
C ASN A 60 -5.26 13.09 6.84
N SER A 61 -4.34 13.58 7.65
CA SER A 61 -4.26 13.30 9.10
C SER A 61 -3.81 14.55 9.85
N PRO A 62 -4.28 14.77 11.09
CA PRO A 62 -3.74 15.82 11.95
C PRO A 62 -2.34 15.51 12.47
N LEU A 63 -1.84 14.30 12.27
CA LEU A 63 -0.52 13.86 12.72
C LEU A 63 0.57 14.34 11.75
N GLN A 64 1.75 14.65 12.30
CA GLN A 64 2.90 14.98 11.49
C GLN A 64 3.56 13.69 10.99
N VAL A 65 3.64 13.52 9.67
CA VAL A 65 4.17 12.30 9.03
C VAL A 65 5.38 12.66 8.17
N GLN A 66 6.47 11.94 8.36
CA GLN A 66 7.69 12.05 7.56
C GLN A 66 7.85 10.80 6.70
N LEU A 67 7.98 10.98 5.39
CA LEU A 67 8.15 9.88 4.44
C LEU A 67 9.63 9.65 4.13
N THR A 68 9.99 8.37 4.05
CA THR A 68 11.26 7.88 3.50
C THR A 68 10.93 6.85 2.42
N PHE A 69 11.45 7.06 1.20
CA PHE A 69 11.23 6.11 0.09
C PHE A 69 12.39 5.13 -0.02
N LEU A 70 12.03 3.87 -0.20
CA LEU A 70 12.93 2.74 -0.33
C LEU A 70 12.77 2.09 -1.71
N GLN A 71 13.88 1.71 -2.33
CA GLN A 71 13.94 0.87 -3.52
C GLN A 71 14.75 -0.38 -3.24
N THR A 72 14.51 -1.42 -4.01
CA THR A 72 15.36 -2.60 -4.05
C THR A 72 16.68 -2.26 -4.74
N LYS A 73 17.78 -2.80 -4.24
CA LYS A 73 19.13 -2.64 -4.81
C LYS A 73 19.39 -3.61 -5.96
N THR A 74 18.73 -4.77 -5.90
CA THR A 74 18.93 -5.88 -6.83
C THR A 74 18.14 -5.75 -8.13
N HIS A 75 17.28 -4.72 -8.25
CA HIS A 75 16.49 -4.46 -9.44
C HIS A 75 16.65 -3.04 -9.95
N ASP A 76 17.06 -2.89 -11.22
CA ASP A 76 17.21 -1.58 -11.86
C ASP A 76 15.86 -1.05 -12.36
N THR A 77 15.48 0.12 -11.87
CA THR A 77 14.27 0.81 -12.29
C THR A 77 14.46 1.44 -13.68
N THR A 78 13.70 0.99 -14.68
CA THR A 78 13.78 1.47 -16.06
C THR A 78 12.77 2.57 -16.41
N HIS A 79 11.69 2.70 -15.64
CA HIS A 79 10.57 3.61 -15.93
C HIS A 79 10.59 4.92 -15.16
N THR A 80 11.56 5.10 -14.25
CA THR A 80 11.72 6.32 -13.46
C THR A 80 13.12 6.91 -13.69
N PRO A 81 13.28 8.23 -13.89
CA PRO A 81 14.57 8.85 -14.10
C PRO A 81 15.56 8.53 -12.98
N GLN A 82 16.79 8.17 -13.33
CA GLN A 82 17.83 7.83 -12.36
C GLN A 82 18.18 9.00 -11.40
N GLU A 83 18.05 10.24 -11.87
CA GLU A 83 18.25 11.43 -11.04
C GLU A 83 17.22 11.50 -9.92
N HIS A 84 15.94 11.18 -10.23
CA HIS A 84 14.86 11.10 -9.25
C HIS A 84 15.15 10.02 -8.20
N MET A 85 15.58 8.82 -8.66
CA MET A 85 15.92 7.72 -7.77
C MET A 85 17.04 8.09 -6.80
N LYS A 86 18.13 8.68 -7.31
CA LYS A 86 19.28 9.11 -6.49
C LYS A 86 18.92 10.24 -5.51
N ALA A 87 17.98 11.12 -5.88
CA ALA A 87 17.61 12.25 -5.05
C ALA A 87 16.67 11.87 -3.90
N PHE A 88 15.76 10.90 -4.10
CA PHE A 88 14.65 10.67 -3.18
C PHE A 88 14.59 9.26 -2.59
N TYR A 89 15.27 8.27 -3.19
CA TYR A 89 15.22 6.89 -2.74
C TYR A 89 16.48 6.45 -2.00
N LYS A 90 16.26 5.69 -0.93
CA LYS A 90 17.33 4.97 -0.23
C LYS A 90 17.31 3.49 -0.65
N THR A 91 18.44 2.81 -0.50
CA THR A 91 18.49 1.34 -0.52
C THR A 91 18.31 0.77 0.87
N PHE A 92 18.01 -0.52 0.99
CA PHE A 92 17.80 -1.18 2.27
C PHE A 92 19.03 -1.07 3.20
N ASP A 93 20.26 -1.16 2.65
CA ASP A 93 21.48 -1.00 3.43
C ASP A 93 21.56 0.34 4.18
N ALA A 94 20.96 1.40 3.63
CA ALA A 94 20.99 2.72 4.25
C ALA A 94 20.00 2.87 5.42
N VAL A 95 19.01 1.97 5.54
CA VAL A 95 17.96 2.06 6.58
C VAL A 95 17.89 0.85 7.51
N ARG A 96 18.65 -0.22 7.26
CA ARG A 96 18.57 -1.48 8.00
C ARG A 96 18.78 -1.35 9.52
N ASN A 97 19.48 -0.31 9.96
CA ASN A 97 19.71 -0.04 11.38
C ASN A 97 18.78 1.06 11.94
N GLU A 98 17.86 1.58 11.12
CA GLU A 98 16.84 2.55 11.55
C GLU A 98 15.58 1.84 11.99
N ARG A 99 14.73 2.52 12.78
CA ARG A 99 13.40 2.05 13.17
C ARG A 99 12.34 3.03 12.69
N PHE A 100 11.15 2.51 12.36
CA PHE A 100 10.04 3.29 11.82
C PHE A 100 8.74 3.00 12.56
N ASP A 101 7.88 4.01 12.61
CA ASP A 101 6.53 3.87 13.16
C ASP A 101 5.63 3.02 12.26
N GLY A 102 5.78 3.19 10.95
CA GLY A 102 5.01 2.43 9.96
C GLY A 102 5.77 2.20 8.68
N MET A 103 5.30 1.21 7.91
CA MET A 103 5.83 0.89 6.58
C MET A 103 4.71 0.60 5.59
N ILE A 104 4.94 0.92 4.33
CA ILE A 104 4.10 0.50 3.22
C ILE A 104 4.97 -0.23 2.21
N ILE A 105 4.58 -1.44 1.83
CA ILE A 105 5.17 -2.22 0.74
C ILE A 105 4.15 -2.23 -0.39
N THR A 106 4.49 -1.59 -1.52
CA THR A 106 3.56 -1.47 -2.66
C THR A 106 3.46 -2.74 -3.48
N GLY A 107 2.50 -2.77 -4.40
CA GLY A 107 2.42 -3.80 -5.44
C GLY A 107 3.52 -3.68 -6.49
N ALA A 108 3.56 -4.68 -7.35
CA ALA A 108 4.36 -4.74 -8.56
C ALA A 108 3.60 -5.53 -9.63
N PRO A 109 3.67 -5.17 -10.93
CA PRO A 109 2.93 -5.84 -12.00
C PRO A 109 3.65 -7.11 -12.49
N ILE A 110 3.88 -8.07 -11.59
CA ILE A 110 4.65 -9.31 -11.81
C ILE A 110 3.93 -10.54 -11.26
N GLU A 111 2.59 -10.53 -11.27
CA GLU A 111 1.78 -11.60 -10.69
C GLU A 111 1.96 -12.96 -11.40
N ASP A 112 2.43 -12.94 -12.65
CA ASP A 112 2.64 -14.13 -13.47
C ASP A 112 3.91 -14.91 -13.07
N LEU A 113 4.85 -14.28 -12.36
CA LEU A 113 6.08 -14.93 -11.89
C LEU A 113 5.84 -15.66 -10.57
N ASP A 114 6.46 -16.82 -10.39
CA ASP A 114 6.60 -17.39 -9.06
C ASP A 114 7.46 -16.48 -8.19
N TYR A 115 7.22 -16.46 -6.88
CA TYR A 115 7.90 -15.50 -6.00
C TYR A 115 9.41 -15.68 -6.02
N GLU A 116 9.87 -16.91 -6.06
CA GLU A 116 11.28 -17.29 -6.08
C GLU A 116 11.99 -16.92 -7.39
N ASP A 117 11.22 -16.70 -8.48
CA ASP A 117 11.74 -16.26 -9.78
C ASP A 117 11.86 -14.73 -9.90
N VAL A 118 11.38 -13.98 -8.89
CA VAL A 118 11.52 -12.52 -8.84
C VAL A 118 12.96 -12.16 -8.47
N ASP A 119 13.63 -11.37 -9.29
CA ASP A 119 15.06 -11.03 -9.15
C ASP A 119 15.43 -10.37 -7.80
N TYR A 120 14.51 -9.65 -7.18
CA TYR A 120 14.68 -9.03 -5.85
C TYR A 120 13.99 -9.81 -4.71
N TRP A 121 13.56 -11.07 -4.93
CA TRP A 121 12.81 -11.82 -3.92
C TRP A 121 13.57 -11.97 -2.59
N HIS A 122 14.85 -12.33 -2.64
CA HIS A 122 15.65 -12.47 -1.42
C HIS A 122 15.75 -11.16 -0.64
N GLU A 123 16.00 -10.05 -1.32
CA GLU A 123 16.04 -8.73 -0.68
C GLU A 123 14.67 -8.34 -0.10
N LEU A 124 13.58 -8.67 -0.81
CA LEU A 124 12.23 -8.44 -0.31
C LEU A 124 11.94 -9.25 0.96
N CYS A 125 12.38 -10.51 1.02
CA CYS A 125 12.26 -11.34 2.23
C CYS A 125 13.01 -10.71 3.41
N GLU A 126 14.25 -10.24 3.21
CA GLU A 126 15.01 -9.52 4.26
C GLU A 126 14.27 -8.25 4.73
N ILE A 127 13.67 -7.50 3.80
CA ILE A 127 12.90 -6.30 4.12
C ILE A 127 11.59 -6.66 4.85
N MET A 128 10.95 -7.77 4.50
CA MET A 128 9.76 -8.26 5.20
C MET A 128 10.07 -8.73 6.62
N ASP A 129 11.20 -9.41 6.85
CA ASP A 129 11.68 -9.75 8.20
C ASP A 129 12.00 -8.48 8.99
N TYR A 130 12.75 -7.54 8.39
CA TYR A 130 13.02 -6.23 8.99
C TYR A 130 11.73 -5.50 9.37
N SER A 131 10.68 -5.58 8.56
CA SER A 131 9.40 -4.92 8.86
C SER A 131 8.74 -5.43 10.14
N ARG A 132 9.04 -6.66 10.56
CA ARG A 132 8.52 -7.26 11.79
C ARG A 132 9.32 -6.93 13.03
N GLU A 133 10.60 -6.63 12.85
CA GLU A 133 11.54 -6.36 13.95
C GLU A 133 11.72 -4.87 14.21
N ASN A 134 11.75 -4.05 13.15
CA ASN A 134 12.15 -2.63 13.19
C ASN A 134 11.03 -1.65 12.82
N VAL A 135 9.84 -2.15 12.49
CA VAL A 135 8.68 -1.32 12.15
C VAL A 135 7.49 -1.72 13.01
N TYR A 136 6.74 -0.74 13.53
CA TYR A 136 5.61 -1.08 14.38
C TYR A 136 4.47 -1.70 13.58
N SER A 137 4.00 -1.07 12.48
CA SER A 137 2.91 -1.60 11.67
C SER A 137 3.21 -1.45 10.17
N THR A 138 2.96 -2.51 9.40
CA THR A 138 3.22 -2.55 7.96
C THR A 138 1.95 -2.80 7.17
N ILE A 139 1.67 -1.94 6.17
CA ILE A 139 0.66 -2.19 5.13
C ILE A 139 1.36 -2.77 3.90
N HIS A 140 0.86 -3.90 3.44
CA HIS A 140 1.21 -4.50 2.16
C HIS A 140 0.09 -4.25 1.15
N LEU A 141 0.41 -3.80 -0.08
CA LEU A 141 -0.57 -3.46 -1.11
C LEU A 141 -0.48 -4.42 -2.30
N CYS A 142 -1.62 -4.87 -2.79
CA CYS A 142 -1.80 -5.67 -4.00
C CYS A 142 -0.80 -6.85 -4.09
N TRP A 143 0.11 -6.88 -5.07
CA TRP A 143 1.13 -7.91 -5.17
C TRP A 143 2.02 -7.98 -3.91
N GLY A 144 2.37 -6.84 -3.32
CA GLY A 144 3.09 -6.83 -2.04
C GLY A 144 2.30 -7.50 -0.92
N ALA A 145 0.96 -7.42 -0.94
CA ALA A 145 0.11 -8.13 0.01
C ALA A 145 0.10 -9.64 -0.26
N LEU A 146 0.04 -10.05 -1.54
CA LEU A 146 0.14 -11.46 -1.90
C LEU A 146 1.50 -12.05 -1.49
N ALA A 147 2.59 -11.32 -1.74
CA ALA A 147 3.95 -11.71 -1.37
C ALA A 147 4.12 -11.82 0.16
N GLY A 148 3.63 -10.83 0.91
CA GLY A 148 3.69 -10.84 2.38
C GLY A 148 2.85 -11.96 3.00
N LEU A 149 1.66 -12.24 2.47
CA LEU A 149 0.81 -13.34 2.91
C LEU A 149 1.46 -14.71 2.62
N TYR A 150 2.10 -14.85 1.46
CA TYR A 150 2.86 -16.05 1.13
C TYR A 150 4.06 -16.22 2.06
N TYR A 151 4.88 -15.19 2.18
CA TYR A 151 6.13 -15.26 2.95
C TYR A 151 5.90 -15.51 4.44
N HIS A 152 4.96 -14.80 5.05
CA HIS A 152 4.74 -14.86 6.49
C HIS A 152 3.79 -16.00 6.92
N PHE A 153 2.82 -16.37 6.09
CA PHE A 153 1.71 -17.26 6.47
C PHE A 153 1.50 -18.45 5.52
N GLY A 154 2.30 -18.58 4.46
CA GLY A 154 2.17 -19.67 3.50
C GLY A 154 0.89 -19.59 2.63
N VAL A 155 0.20 -18.46 2.60
CA VAL A 155 -1.01 -18.28 1.79
C VAL A 155 -0.62 -18.15 0.32
N ARG A 156 -1.02 -19.12 -0.49
CA ARG A 156 -0.66 -19.19 -1.90
C ARG A 156 -1.50 -18.23 -2.74
N LYS A 157 -0.87 -17.64 -3.75
CA LYS A 157 -1.61 -16.95 -4.81
C LYS A 157 -2.27 -17.97 -5.74
N VAL A 158 -3.38 -17.56 -6.35
CA VAL A 158 -4.07 -18.31 -7.41
C VAL A 158 -4.17 -17.42 -8.63
N HIS A 159 -3.85 -17.96 -9.81
CA HIS A 159 -4.01 -17.21 -11.06
C HIS A 159 -5.49 -17.09 -11.42
N LEU A 160 -5.93 -15.90 -11.82
CA LEU A 160 -7.30 -15.63 -12.23
C LEU A 160 -7.47 -15.92 -13.72
N PRO A 161 -8.62 -16.47 -14.15
CA PRO A 161 -8.88 -16.76 -15.57
C PRO A 161 -8.97 -15.48 -16.42
N GLU A 162 -9.33 -14.37 -15.81
CA GLU A 162 -9.38 -13.04 -16.42
C GLU A 162 -8.91 -11.99 -15.41
N LYS A 163 -8.46 -10.83 -15.92
CA LYS A 163 -8.00 -9.74 -15.09
C LYS A 163 -9.15 -9.23 -14.19
N MET A 164 -8.95 -9.23 -12.89
CA MET A 164 -9.83 -8.53 -11.95
C MET A 164 -9.59 -7.03 -12.11
N PHE A 165 -10.41 -6.38 -12.97
CA PHE A 165 -10.15 -5.03 -13.44
C PHE A 165 -11.41 -4.16 -13.36
N GLY A 166 -11.40 -3.20 -12.44
CA GLY A 166 -12.55 -2.33 -12.20
C GLY A 166 -12.69 -1.89 -10.75
N VAL A 167 -13.89 -1.42 -10.39
CA VAL A 167 -14.27 -0.96 -9.06
C VAL A 167 -15.33 -1.90 -8.49
N PHE A 168 -14.97 -2.63 -7.46
CA PHE A 168 -15.80 -3.69 -6.90
C PHE A 168 -16.36 -3.29 -5.54
N GLU A 169 -17.54 -3.81 -5.26
CA GLU A 169 -18.21 -3.70 -3.97
C GLU A 169 -17.58 -4.68 -2.98
N HIS A 170 -17.36 -4.20 -1.76
CA HIS A 170 -16.81 -4.98 -0.65
C HIS A 170 -17.67 -4.78 0.58
N ARG A 171 -17.78 -5.83 1.39
CA ARG A 171 -18.49 -5.83 2.67
C ARG A 171 -17.50 -5.86 3.82
N VAL A 172 -17.75 -5.04 4.84
CA VAL A 172 -17.01 -5.10 6.10
C VAL A 172 -17.51 -6.31 6.88
N VAL A 173 -16.62 -7.25 7.20
CA VAL A 173 -16.96 -8.47 7.95
C VAL A 173 -16.62 -8.40 9.44
N ARG A 174 -15.78 -7.43 9.84
CA ARG A 174 -15.41 -7.17 11.25
C ARG A 174 -15.52 -5.67 11.60
N PRO A 175 -16.74 -5.13 11.77
CA PRO A 175 -16.94 -3.69 11.96
C PRO A 175 -16.35 -3.13 13.26
N SER A 176 -16.06 -4.00 14.25
CA SER A 176 -15.41 -3.60 15.51
C SER A 176 -13.91 -3.36 15.38
N ASN A 177 -13.27 -3.77 14.27
CA ASN A 177 -11.85 -3.57 14.08
C ASN A 177 -11.55 -2.07 13.83
N PRO A 178 -10.58 -1.46 14.53
CA PRO A 178 -10.25 -0.04 14.37
C PRO A 178 -9.87 0.38 12.95
N LEU A 179 -9.32 -0.53 12.14
CA LEU A 179 -8.89 -0.23 10.77
C LEU A 179 -10.06 0.15 9.84
N VAL A 180 -11.23 -0.44 10.08
CA VAL A 180 -12.47 -0.18 9.31
C VAL A 180 -13.45 0.74 10.05
N ARG A 181 -12.98 1.40 11.12
CA ARG A 181 -13.83 2.32 11.89
C ARG A 181 -14.31 3.48 11.01
N GLY A 182 -15.63 3.69 11.00
CA GLY A 182 -16.27 4.72 10.19
C GLY A 182 -16.51 4.31 8.74
N PHE A 183 -16.17 3.09 8.35
CA PHE A 183 -16.61 2.54 7.06
C PHE A 183 -18.10 2.29 7.07
N ASP A 184 -18.73 2.46 5.92
CA ASP A 184 -20.04 1.93 5.65
C ASP A 184 -19.98 0.39 5.65
N GLU A 185 -21.11 -0.29 5.87
CA GLU A 185 -21.17 -1.76 5.80
C GLU A 185 -20.71 -2.28 4.44
N VAL A 186 -20.93 -1.47 3.39
CA VAL A 186 -20.57 -1.73 2.01
C VAL A 186 -19.77 -0.54 1.48
N PHE A 187 -18.63 -0.81 0.84
CA PHE A 187 -17.79 0.19 0.24
C PHE A 187 -17.20 -0.29 -1.10
N TYR A 188 -16.62 0.62 -1.85
CA TYR A 188 -16.00 0.32 -3.15
C TYR A 188 -14.50 0.47 -3.10
N ALA A 189 -13.80 -0.43 -3.82
CA ALA A 189 -12.36 -0.33 -4.03
C ALA A 189 -11.96 -0.79 -5.45
N PRO A 190 -10.95 -0.15 -6.06
CA PRO A 190 -10.42 -0.57 -7.34
C PRO A 190 -9.54 -1.81 -7.22
N HIS A 191 -9.60 -2.66 -8.24
CA HIS A 191 -8.69 -3.78 -8.46
C HIS A 191 -8.12 -3.74 -9.88
N SER A 192 -6.86 -4.15 -10.01
CA SER A 192 -6.17 -4.35 -11.29
C SER A 192 -5.13 -5.45 -11.10
N ARG A 193 -5.54 -6.72 -11.22
CA ARG A 193 -4.68 -7.86 -10.91
C ARG A 193 -5.06 -9.14 -11.67
N TRP A 194 -4.07 -9.98 -11.94
CA TRP A 194 -4.22 -11.31 -12.53
C TRP A 194 -4.17 -12.44 -11.49
N ALA A 195 -3.93 -12.09 -10.23
CA ALA A 195 -3.83 -13.06 -9.15
C ALA A 195 -4.83 -12.79 -8.02
N GLY A 196 -5.28 -13.85 -7.37
CA GLY A 196 -6.08 -13.85 -6.17
C GLY A 196 -5.38 -14.63 -5.04
N LEU A 197 -6.12 -14.92 -3.98
CA LEU A 197 -5.65 -15.69 -2.83
C LEU A 197 -6.41 -17.01 -2.71
N ASN A 198 -5.71 -18.05 -2.26
CA ASN A 198 -6.34 -19.30 -1.88
C ASN A 198 -7.09 -19.11 -0.55
N ARG A 199 -8.42 -19.18 -0.57
CA ARG A 199 -9.26 -18.97 0.61
C ARG A 199 -9.00 -20.01 1.70
N ALA A 200 -8.78 -21.25 1.33
CA ALA A 200 -8.52 -22.31 2.30
C ALA A 200 -7.21 -22.09 3.08
N ASP A 201 -6.20 -21.52 2.43
CA ASP A 201 -4.93 -21.16 3.11
C ASP A 201 -5.14 -20.02 4.11
N ILE A 202 -5.98 -19.02 3.77
CA ILE A 202 -6.35 -17.92 4.71
C ILE A 202 -7.08 -18.48 5.93
N ASP A 203 -8.05 -19.36 5.70
CA ASP A 203 -8.85 -19.96 6.78
C ASP A 203 -8.02 -20.90 7.66
N ALA A 204 -6.92 -21.44 7.13
CA ALA A 204 -5.96 -22.27 7.85
C ALA A 204 -4.91 -21.48 8.65
N ALA A 205 -4.80 -20.15 8.45
CA ALA A 205 -3.86 -19.27 9.15
C ALA A 205 -4.55 -18.58 10.35
N PRO A 206 -4.41 -19.12 11.58
CA PRO A 206 -5.17 -18.63 12.74
C PRO A 206 -4.78 -17.22 13.18
N GLU A 207 -3.64 -16.72 12.73
CA GLU A 207 -3.17 -15.35 13.00
C GLU A 207 -3.88 -14.30 12.14
N LEU A 208 -4.42 -14.70 10.99
CA LEU A 208 -5.06 -13.79 10.06
C LEU A 208 -6.53 -13.53 10.40
N ARG A 209 -6.94 -12.31 10.20
CA ARG A 209 -8.33 -11.86 10.33
C ARG A 209 -8.78 -11.21 9.03
N MET A 210 -9.83 -11.75 8.42
CA MET A 210 -10.53 -11.10 7.32
C MET A 210 -11.32 -9.91 7.86
N LEU A 211 -11.08 -8.72 7.35
CA LEU A 211 -11.77 -7.49 7.77
C LEU A 211 -12.80 -7.04 6.74
N ALA A 212 -12.50 -7.24 5.45
CA ALA A 212 -13.41 -6.93 4.36
C ALA A 212 -13.19 -7.86 3.17
N GLU A 213 -14.26 -8.23 2.48
CA GLU A 213 -14.24 -9.08 1.30
C GLU A 213 -15.36 -8.73 0.32
N SER A 214 -15.25 -9.23 -0.91
CA SER A 214 -16.21 -9.10 -1.99
C SER A 214 -16.63 -10.48 -2.47
N ASP A 215 -17.92 -10.63 -2.82
CA ASP A 215 -18.42 -11.87 -3.44
C ASP A 215 -17.80 -12.11 -4.83
N VAL A 216 -17.37 -11.02 -5.51
CA VAL A 216 -16.79 -11.06 -6.85
C VAL A 216 -15.27 -10.98 -6.81
N ALA A 217 -14.71 -9.99 -6.10
CA ALA A 217 -13.27 -9.75 -6.08
C ALA A 217 -12.54 -10.53 -4.97
N GLY A 218 -13.26 -11.24 -4.09
CA GLY A 218 -12.69 -12.02 -3.00
C GLY A 218 -12.14 -11.15 -1.85
N PRO A 219 -11.10 -11.63 -1.13
CA PRO A 219 -10.49 -10.89 -0.03
C PRO A 219 -10.04 -9.49 -0.42
N MET A 220 -10.34 -8.49 0.42
CA MET A 220 -9.90 -7.11 0.22
C MET A 220 -8.95 -6.65 1.31
N LEU A 221 -9.29 -6.90 2.56
CA LEU A 221 -8.53 -6.41 3.70
C LEU A 221 -8.37 -7.50 4.75
N LEU A 222 -7.12 -7.84 5.04
CA LEU A 222 -6.75 -8.76 6.11
C LEU A 222 -5.75 -8.09 7.05
N SER A 223 -5.70 -8.54 8.29
CA SER A 223 -4.66 -8.14 9.24
C SER A 223 -4.33 -9.28 10.19
N THR A 224 -3.16 -9.19 10.84
CA THR A 224 -2.92 -9.92 12.07
C THR A 224 -3.78 -9.36 13.19
N GLU A 225 -3.99 -10.12 14.27
CA GLU A 225 -4.77 -9.66 15.43
C GLU A 225 -4.19 -8.37 16.03
N SER A 226 -2.86 -8.27 16.10
CA SER A 226 -2.14 -7.10 16.61
C SER A 226 -2.20 -5.89 15.67
N GLY A 227 -2.55 -6.07 14.38
CA GLY A 227 -2.45 -5.03 13.35
C GLY A 227 -1.01 -4.66 12.98
N ARG A 228 -0.03 -5.48 13.38
CA ARG A 228 1.38 -5.28 13.01
C ARG A 228 1.63 -5.57 11.52
N GLN A 229 0.84 -6.47 10.93
CA GLN A 229 0.86 -6.77 9.49
C GLN A 229 -0.56 -6.63 8.92
N ILE A 230 -0.71 -5.80 7.91
CA ILE A 230 -1.98 -5.47 7.25
C ILE A 230 -1.83 -5.71 5.75
N PHE A 231 -2.80 -6.38 5.15
CA PHE A 231 -2.77 -6.78 3.74
C PHE A 231 -3.99 -6.24 3.01
N VAL A 232 -3.75 -5.40 2.02
CA VAL A 232 -4.76 -4.74 1.19
C VAL A 232 -4.63 -5.26 -0.24
N ILE A 233 -5.60 -6.04 -0.70
CA ILE A 233 -5.51 -6.76 -1.98
C ILE A 233 -5.89 -5.89 -3.18
N GLY A 234 -6.75 -4.89 -2.97
CA GLY A 234 -7.08 -3.88 -3.96
C GLY A 234 -6.15 -2.67 -3.93
N HIS A 235 -6.53 -1.64 -4.65
CA HIS A 235 -5.76 -0.40 -4.83
C HIS A 235 -6.52 0.84 -4.32
N PRO A 236 -6.76 0.98 -3.01
CA PRO A 236 -7.46 2.17 -2.48
C PRO A 236 -6.67 3.46 -2.76
N GLU A 237 -5.35 3.36 -3.00
CA GLU A 237 -4.48 4.50 -3.30
C GLU A 237 -4.67 5.06 -4.71
N TYR A 238 -5.30 4.35 -5.62
CA TYR A 238 -5.47 4.77 -7.00
C TYR A 238 -6.24 6.09 -7.13
N ASP A 239 -5.73 6.97 -7.99
CA ASP A 239 -6.42 8.19 -8.41
C ASP A 239 -7.58 7.88 -9.36
N LYS A 240 -8.45 8.88 -9.53
CA LYS A 240 -9.64 8.79 -10.39
C LYS A 240 -9.34 8.18 -11.76
N TYR A 241 -8.21 8.56 -12.40
CA TYR A 241 -7.88 8.20 -13.77
C TYR A 241 -6.85 7.06 -13.89
N THR A 242 -6.46 6.42 -12.81
CA THR A 242 -5.42 5.37 -12.85
C THR A 242 -5.87 4.16 -13.66
N LEU A 243 -7.09 3.66 -13.43
CA LEU A 243 -7.62 2.53 -14.22
C LEU A 243 -7.86 2.92 -15.69
N ASP A 244 -8.24 4.17 -15.99
CA ASP A 244 -8.36 4.69 -17.36
C ASP A 244 -7.02 4.65 -18.09
N ALA A 245 -5.97 5.13 -17.42
CA ALA A 245 -4.62 5.11 -17.98
C ALA A 245 -4.12 3.68 -18.25
N GLU A 246 -4.39 2.74 -17.33
CA GLU A 246 -4.06 1.32 -17.53
C GLU A 246 -4.85 0.73 -18.68
N TYR A 247 -6.15 0.96 -18.75
CA TYR A 247 -7.02 0.48 -19.82
C TYR A 247 -6.54 0.96 -21.18
N ARG A 248 -6.34 2.27 -21.34
CA ARG A 248 -5.89 2.86 -22.62
C ARG A 248 -4.49 2.39 -23.01
N ARG A 249 -3.59 2.21 -22.05
CA ARG A 249 -2.26 1.63 -22.28
C ARG A 249 -2.36 0.22 -22.84
N ASP A 250 -3.20 -0.62 -22.22
CA ASP A 250 -3.32 -2.03 -22.59
C ASP A 250 -4.04 -2.20 -23.93
N VAL A 251 -5.08 -1.40 -24.21
CA VAL A 251 -5.74 -1.32 -25.53
C VAL A 251 -4.73 -0.88 -26.62
N LYS A 252 -3.94 0.17 -26.35
CA LYS A 252 -2.91 0.64 -27.29
C LYS A 252 -1.82 -0.40 -27.56
N ALA A 253 -1.52 -1.23 -26.59
CA ALA A 253 -0.58 -2.34 -26.71
C ALA A 253 -1.18 -3.57 -27.41
N GLY A 254 -2.46 -3.52 -27.82
CA GLY A 254 -3.15 -4.62 -28.49
C GLY A 254 -3.46 -5.81 -27.58
N LYS A 255 -3.48 -5.60 -26.27
CA LYS A 255 -3.84 -6.64 -25.31
C LYS A 255 -5.35 -6.88 -25.32
N GLU A 256 -5.74 -8.12 -25.14
CA GLU A 256 -7.13 -8.48 -24.91
C GLU A 256 -7.52 -8.08 -23.46
N ILE A 257 -8.24 -6.96 -23.33
CA ILE A 257 -8.62 -6.38 -22.04
C ILE A 257 -10.06 -5.86 -22.12
N HIS A 258 -10.87 -6.17 -21.11
CA HIS A 258 -12.22 -5.61 -20.99
C HIS A 258 -12.20 -4.20 -20.38
N VAL A 259 -13.28 -3.45 -20.60
CA VAL A 259 -13.51 -2.16 -19.93
C VAL A 259 -13.52 -2.37 -18.41
N PRO A 260 -12.88 -1.49 -17.60
CA PRO A 260 -12.92 -1.62 -16.15
C PRO A 260 -14.36 -1.61 -15.62
N VAL A 261 -14.76 -2.68 -14.95
CA VAL A 261 -16.13 -2.88 -14.45
C VAL A 261 -16.51 -1.82 -13.42
N ASN A 262 -17.73 -1.27 -13.50
CA ASN A 262 -18.30 -0.27 -12.57
C ASN A 262 -17.46 1.02 -12.42
N TYR A 263 -16.60 1.31 -13.36
CA TYR A 263 -15.68 2.44 -13.30
C TYR A 263 -16.19 3.65 -14.08
N TYR A 264 -16.66 3.43 -15.31
CA TYR A 264 -17.31 4.45 -16.11
C TYR A 264 -18.83 4.42 -15.91
N PRO A 265 -19.54 5.55 -16.08
CA PRO A 265 -21.00 5.54 -16.21
C PRO A 265 -21.43 4.64 -17.38
N ASP A 266 -22.34 3.70 -17.12
CA ASP A 266 -22.84 2.73 -18.09
C ASP A 266 -21.74 1.88 -18.78
N ASP A 267 -20.58 1.71 -18.12
CA ASP A 267 -19.38 1.05 -18.64
C ASP A 267 -18.87 1.62 -19.97
N ASP A 268 -19.20 2.89 -20.27
CA ASP A 268 -18.77 3.59 -21.50
C ASP A 268 -17.41 4.30 -21.29
N PRO A 269 -16.30 3.84 -21.91
CA PRO A 269 -14.98 4.41 -21.75
C PRO A 269 -14.80 5.81 -22.36
N ASN A 270 -15.83 6.35 -23.02
CA ASN A 270 -15.86 7.73 -23.50
C ASN A 270 -16.42 8.71 -22.45
N LYS A 271 -16.97 8.20 -21.34
CA LYS A 271 -17.49 9.01 -20.24
C LYS A 271 -16.43 9.21 -19.17
N ASP A 272 -16.56 10.28 -18.38
CA ASP A 272 -15.66 10.58 -17.27
C ASP A 272 -15.86 9.56 -16.12
N PRO A 273 -14.79 8.94 -15.58
CA PRO A 273 -14.92 7.92 -14.54
C PRO A 273 -15.58 8.44 -13.25
N ILE A 274 -16.20 7.54 -12.50
CA ILE A 274 -16.78 7.86 -11.20
C ILE A 274 -15.80 7.51 -10.08
N PHE A 275 -15.36 8.50 -9.31
CA PHE A 275 -14.45 8.30 -8.16
C PHE A 275 -15.25 7.98 -6.88
N ARG A 276 -15.57 6.71 -6.64
CA ARG A 276 -16.44 6.28 -5.54
C ARG A 276 -15.71 5.58 -4.37
N TRP A 277 -14.39 5.50 -4.38
CA TRP A 277 -13.59 4.86 -3.30
C TRP A 277 -12.78 5.85 -2.45
N ARG A 278 -12.72 7.12 -2.80
CA ARG A 278 -11.88 8.13 -2.14
C ARG A 278 -12.09 8.22 -0.64
N ALA A 279 -13.34 8.26 -0.17
CA ALA A 279 -13.65 8.45 1.25
C ALA A 279 -13.11 7.29 2.11
N HIS A 280 -13.37 6.06 1.68
CA HIS A 280 -12.92 4.86 2.39
C HIS A 280 -11.41 4.67 2.31
N ALA A 281 -10.77 5.05 1.19
CA ALA A 281 -9.32 5.09 1.09
C ALA A 281 -8.70 6.02 2.13
N HIS A 282 -9.19 7.26 2.24
CA HIS A 282 -8.72 8.20 3.26
C HIS A 282 -8.97 7.69 4.69
N LEU A 283 -10.13 7.09 4.96
CA LEU A 283 -10.43 6.50 6.27
C LEU A 283 -9.47 5.35 6.61
N LEU A 284 -9.18 4.45 5.68
CA LEU A 284 -8.26 3.34 5.88
C LEU A 284 -6.90 3.83 6.37
N TYR A 285 -6.29 4.77 5.64
CA TYR A 285 -4.96 5.29 5.98
C TYR A 285 -4.99 6.17 7.24
N THR A 286 -6.04 6.95 7.45
CA THR A 286 -6.21 7.74 8.68
C THR A 286 -6.38 6.84 9.91
N ASN A 287 -7.18 5.77 9.81
CA ASN A 287 -7.34 4.78 10.87
C ASN A 287 -6.03 4.05 11.16
N TRP A 288 -5.30 3.64 10.12
CA TRP A 288 -3.99 3.03 10.30
C TRP A 288 -3.02 3.96 11.03
N LEU A 289 -2.86 5.20 10.54
CA LEU A 289 -1.98 6.18 11.19
C LEU A 289 -2.37 6.45 12.64
N ASN A 290 -3.67 6.57 12.95
CA ASN A 290 -4.15 6.91 14.27
C ASN A 290 -4.10 5.73 15.24
N TYR A 291 -4.72 4.59 14.86
CA TYR A 291 -4.94 3.49 15.81
C TYR A 291 -3.80 2.47 15.87
N TYR A 292 -3.06 2.29 14.79
CA TYR A 292 -1.97 1.31 14.74
C TYR A 292 -0.59 1.96 14.82
N VAL A 293 -0.39 3.10 14.14
CA VAL A 293 0.91 3.76 14.14
C VAL A 293 1.08 4.69 15.35
N TYR A 294 0.20 5.69 15.49
CA TYR A 294 0.37 6.73 16.52
C TYR A 294 0.11 6.25 17.95
N GLN A 295 -1.00 5.53 18.16
CA GLN A 295 -1.42 5.18 19.53
C GLN A 295 -0.61 4.02 20.12
N ASN A 296 -0.05 3.16 19.31
CA ASN A 296 0.60 1.93 19.77
C ASN A 296 2.12 1.95 19.65
N THR A 297 2.70 2.81 18.78
CA THR A 297 4.16 2.92 18.70
C THR A 297 4.73 3.60 19.93
N PRO A 298 5.82 3.07 20.54
CA PRO A 298 6.48 3.76 21.65
C PRO A 298 7.02 5.12 21.21
N TYR A 299 7.06 6.08 22.14
CA TYR A 299 7.59 7.42 21.84
C TYR A 299 9.06 7.37 21.41
N ASP A 300 9.85 6.55 22.09
CA ASP A 300 11.21 6.19 21.66
C ASP A 300 11.15 4.89 20.85
N LEU A 301 11.57 4.95 19.59
CA LEU A 301 11.58 3.77 18.72
C LEU A 301 12.60 2.71 19.14
N ASP A 302 13.57 3.06 20.00
CA ASP A 302 14.50 2.09 20.56
C ASP A 302 13.82 1.12 21.55
N ASP A 303 12.64 1.50 22.07
CA ASP A 303 11.80 0.64 22.91
C ASP A 303 10.86 -0.28 22.09
N LEU A 304 10.96 -0.26 20.76
CA LEU A 304 10.12 -1.09 19.89
C LEU A 304 10.46 -2.58 20.07
N GLU A 305 9.46 -3.37 20.49
CA GLU A 305 9.58 -4.82 20.59
C GLU A 305 9.32 -5.49 19.24
N ALA A 306 10.17 -6.43 18.86
CA ALA A 306 9.96 -7.28 17.69
C ALA A 306 8.68 -8.11 17.83
N VAL A 307 8.04 -8.44 16.69
CA VAL A 307 6.92 -9.40 16.66
C VAL A 307 7.48 -10.79 16.98
N VAL A 308 7.17 -11.31 18.14
CA VAL A 308 7.46 -12.70 18.47
C VAL A 308 6.41 -13.58 17.79
N ASP A 309 6.77 -14.20 16.69
CA ASP A 309 5.93 -15.20 16.04
C ASP A 309 6.14 -16.57 16.61
N PRO A 310 5.09 -17.42 16.56
CA PRO A 310 5.31 -18.85 16.71
C PRO A 310 6.30 -19.35 15.63
N PRO A 311 7.16 -20.32 15.95
CA PRO A 311 8.13 -20.84 15.00
C PRO A 311 7.42 -21.35 13.74
N ARG A 312 7.99 -21.04 12.58
CA ARG A 312 7.54 -21.60 11.29
C ARG A 312 7.59 -23.14 11.40
N THR A 313 6.46 -23.80 11.32
CA THR A 313 6.36 -25.27 11.31
C THR A 313 6.60 -25.78 9.90
#